data_8e2ce8c2a4f77801898b45c6ae0f5543
#
_entry.id   8e2ce8c2a4f77801898b45c6ae0f5543
#
_cell.length_a   1.000
_cell.length_b   1.000
_cell.length_c   1.000
_cell.angle_alpha   90.00
_cell.angle_beta   90.00
_cell.angle_gamma   90.00
#
_symmetry.space_group_name_H-M   'P 1'
#
loop_
_entity.id
_entity.type
_entity.pdbx_description
1 polymer ?
#
loop_
_entity_poly.entity_id
_entity_poly.type
_entity_poly.pdbx_seq_one_letter_code
_entity_poly.pdbx_strand_id
1 'polypeptide(L)'
;MNQNNDPSPNMDTGGNPTKQYWQPNRSSHADNNMPIASTRGATAMLLPNGRVIAWGNDPSSQIPPDIAQLRDIVSLSATDDAFAALRKNRSVVAWGNEGNGGQLPPEIAQLQDIVSLYTTSKAFAALRADRSVVVWGGNDIKTPPDIAALQDIVSISATETAFAALRVNGSVVAWGYGNYQGNQVPLGIAQLQDIVSLSASRNSFTVLRADGQRVGWGSANDNKLHYEYDY
;
A
#
# COMPACT_ATOMS: atom_id res chain seq x y z
N MET A 1 55.97 -6.38 -13.85
CA MET A 1 55.19 -5.22 -14.31
C MET A 1 53.78 -5.70 -14.60
N ASN A 2 52.92 -5.56 -13.62
CA ASN A 2 51.47 -5.90 -13.72
C ASN A 2 50.70 -4.62 -13.89
N GLN A 3 50.03 -4.50 -15.01
CA GLN A 3 49.05 -3.41 -15.23
C GLN A 3 47.67 -3.95 -14.87
N ASN A 4 47.09 -3.40 -13.81
CA ASN A 4 45.68 -3.56 -13.44
C ASN A 4 44.85 -2.71 -14.45
N ASN A 5 44.04 -3.38 -15.24
CA ASN A 5 42.95 -2.75 -15.97
C ASN A 5 41.70 -2.81 -15.12
N ASP A 6 41.34 -1.66 -14.56
CA ASP A 6 40.05 -1.42 -13.90
C ASP A 6 39.06 -0.97 -14.98
N PRO A 7 37.93 -1.68 -15.23
CA PRO A 7 36.92 -1.19 -16.14
C PRO A 7 36.01 -0.20 -15.41
N SER A 8 36.09 1.07 -15.78
CA SER A 8 35.16 2.11 -15.40
C SER A 8 33.71 1.71 -15.70
N PRO A 9 32.75 2.00 -14.81
CA PRO A 9 31.36 1.72 -15.11
C PRO A 9 30.84 2.68 -16.19
N ASN A 10 30.29 2.09 -17.23
CA ASN A 10 29.56 2.76 -18.30
C ASN A 10 28.37 3.53 -17.73
N MET A 11 28.39 4.85 -17.86
CA MET A 11 27.21 5.69 -17.64
C MET A 11 26.27 5.50 -18.83
N ASP A 12 25.21 4.72 -18.61
CA ASP A 12 24.08 4.69 -19.54
C ASP A 12 23.22 5.93 -19.34
N THR A 13 23.32 6.86 -20.27
CA THR A 13 22.52 8.07 -20.32
C THR A 13 21.23 7.77 -21.07
N GLY A 14 20.10 7.62 -20.35
CA GLY A 14 18.79 7.67 -21.00
C GLY A 14 17.78 6.61 -20.58
N GLY A 15 17.58 6.38 -19.31
CA GLY A 15 16.43 5.66 -18.79
C GLY A 15 15.67 6.51 -17.81
N ASN A 16 14.44 6.85 -18.16
CA ASN A 16 13.49 7.47 -17.25
C ASN A 16 13.44 6.61 -15.96
N PRO A 17 13.80 7.12 -14.77
CA PRO A 17 13.77 6.29 -13.56
C PRO A 17 12.32 5.95 -13.29
N THR A 18 11.96 4.70 -13.48
CA THR A 18 10.73 4.13 -12.93
C THR A 18 10.82 4.33 -11.42
N LYS A 19 10.10 5.35 -10.92
CA LYS A 19 10.04 5.67 -9.50
C LYS A 19 9.47 4.46 -8.78
N GLN A 20 10.33 3.67 -8.15
CA GLN A 20 9.91 2.65 -7.19
C GLN A 20 9.43 3.38 -5.94
N TYR A 21 8.12 3.48 -5.80
CA TYR A 21 7.50 3.99 -4.59
C TYR A 21 7.69 2.98 -3.47
N TRP A 22 8.29 3.43 -2.38
CA TRP A 22 8.42 2.62 -1.16
C TRP A 22 7.03 2.35 -0.60
N GLN A 23 6.67 1.08 -0.50
CA GLN A 23 5.43 0.64 0.10
C GLN A 23 5.70 0.27 1.56
N PRO A 24 4.91 0.75 2.53
CA PRO A 24 4.99 0.28 3.90
C PRO A 24 4.29 -1.08 4.05
N ASN A 25 4.59 -2.01 3.16
CA ASN A 25 4.37 -3.40 3.45
C ASN A 25 5.55 -3.86 4.28
N ARG A 26 5.32 -4.50 5.41
CA ARG A 26 6.33 -5.23 6.16
C ARG A 26 6.85 -6.42 5.36
N SER A 27 7.31 -6.19 4.14
CA SER A 27 8.05 -7.15 3.34
C SER A 27 9.44 -6.59 3.12
N SER A 28 10.38 -7.09 3.90
CA SER A 28 11.80 -6.77 3.79
C SER A 28 12.40 -7.33 2.49
N HIS A 29 13.34 -6.58 1.96
CA HIS A 29 13.98 -6.69 0.67
C HIS A 29 14.92 -7.88 0.48
N ALA A 30 15.04 -8.26 -0.78
CA ALA A 30 16.16 -8.73 -1.56
C ALA A 30 16.49 -10.24 -1.51
N ASP A 31 16.60 -10.78 -2.71
CA ASP A 31 17.35 -11.96 -3.12
C ASP A 31 17.21 -13.22 -2.23
N ASN A 32 16.24 -14.06 -2.56
CA ASN A 32 15.73 -15.25 -1.88
C ASN A 32 14.70 -14.98 -0.76
N ASN A 33 14.19 -13.78 -0.60
CA ASN A 33 13.20 -13.50 0.44
C ASN A 33 11.79 -13.78 -0.10
N MET A 34 11.21 -14.89 0.34
CA MET A 34 9.81 -15.22 0.11
C MET A 34 8.96 -14.09 0.65
N PRO A 35 8.00 -13.51 -0.12
CA PRO A 35 7.12 -12.48 0.39
C PRO A 35 6.33 -13.01 1.59
N ILE A 36 6.48 -12.33 2.71
CA ILE A 36 5.85 -12.68 4.00
C ILE A 36 4.93 -11.54 4.40
N ALA A 37 3.73 -11.87 4.85
CA ALA A 37 2.82 -10.95 5.49
C ALA A 37 2.46 -11.48 6.89
N SER A 38 2.26 -10.59 7.85
CA SER A 38 1.94 -10.96 9.22
C SER A 38 0.78 -10.14 9.77
N THR A 39 -0.17 -10.82 10.41
CA THR A 39 -1.17 -10.25 11.31
C THR A 39 -0.59 -10.15 12.72
N ARG A 40 -1.39 -9.81 13.71
CA ARG A 40 -0.98 -9.86 15.13
C ARG A 40 -0.67 -11.26 15.63
N GLY A 41 -1.38 -12.28 15.12
CA GLY A 41 -1.32 -13.64 15.63
C GLY A 41 -0.98 -14.72 14.61
N ALA A 42 -0.76 -14.35 13.36
CA ALA A 42 -0.43 -15.30 12.29
C ALA A 42 0.56 -14.70 11.28
N THR A 43 1.23 -15.60 10.58
CA THR A 43 2.14 -15.25 9.47
C THR A 43 1.76 -16.06 8.26
N ALA A 44 1.74 -15.44 7.09
CA ALA A 44 1.57 -16.09 5.80
C ALA A 44 2.80 -15.87 4.92
N MET A 45 3.18 -16.90 4.17
CA MET A 45 4.33 -16.89 3.26
C MET A 45 3.90 -17.33 1.87
N LEU A 46 4.29 -16.57 0.87
CA LEU A 46 4.15 -16.92 -0.54
C LEU A 46 5.34 -17.77 -0.99
N LEU A 47 5.07 -18.96 -1.49
CA LEU A 47 6.06 -19.88 -2.03
C LEU A 47 6.36 -19.59 -3.50
N PRO A 48 7.53 -20.01 -4.06
CA PRO A 48 7.90 -19.77 -5.46
C PRO A 48 6.90 -20.34 -6.48
N ASN A 49 6.14 -21.36 -6.10
CA ASN A 49 5.14 -22.00 -6.96
C ASN A 49 3.77 -21.30 -6.91
N GLY A 50 3.68 -20.10 -6.31
CA GLY A 50 2.44 -19.33 -6.19
C GLY A 50 1.47 -19.84 -5.13
N ARG A 51 1.88 -20.79 -4.28
CA ARG A 51 1.10 -21.22 -3.11
C ARG A 51 1.34 -20.32 -1.92
N VAL A 52 0.36 -20.25 -1.03
CA VAL A 52 0.50 -19.65 0.29
C VAL A 52 0.47 -20.74 1.35
N ILE A 53 1.32 -20.60 2.35
CA ILE A 53 1.24 -21.31 3.63
C ILE A 53 1.09 -20.29 4.75
N ALA A 54 0.43 -20.67 5.83
CA ALA A 54 0.28 -19.82 7.00
C ALA A 54 0.41 -20.62 8.29
N TRP A 55 0.85 -19.96 9.35
CA TRP A 55 0.98 -20.53 10.69
C TRP A 55 0.76 -19.43 11.73
N GLY A 56 0.43 -19.84 12.94
CA GLY A 56 0.16 -18.93 14.06
C GLY A 56 -0.93 -19.48 14.99
N ASN A 57 -1.23 -18.72 16.01
CA ASN A 57 -2.22 -19.09 17.03
C ASN A 57 -3.59 -18.42 16.82
N ASP A 58 -3.72 -17.65 15.77
CA ASP A 58 -4.93 -16.89 15.39
C ASP A 58 -5.69 -17.62 14.29
N PRO A 59 -7.05 -17.55 14.23
CA PRO A 59 -7.86 -18.13 13.16
C PRO A 59 -7.44 -17.72 11.76
N SER A 60 -6.82 -16.55 11.59
CA SER A 60 -6.28 -16.11 10.30
C SER A 60 -5.12 -16.97 9.78
N SER A 61 -4.50 -17.82 10.62
CA SER A 61 -3.53 -18.83 10.19
C SER A 61 -4.17 -19.97 9.38
N GLN A 62 -5.49 -20.15 9.44
CA GLN A 62 -6.22 -21.17 8.71
C GLN A 62 -6.62 -20.65 7.32
N ILE A 63 -5.87 -21.05 6.30
CA ILE A 63 -6.17 -20.70 4.92
C ILE A 63 -7.39 -21.51 4.44
N PRO A 64 -8.45 -20.88 3.91
CA PRO A 64 -9.57 -21.60 3.31
C PRO A 64 -9.13 -22.59 2.22
N PRO A 65 -9.78 -23.76 2.10
CA PRO A 65 -9.35 -24.82 1.17
C PRO A 65 -9.27 -24.38 -0.30
N ASP A 66 -10.15 -23.51 -0.74
CA ASP A 66 -10.17 -22.94 -2.08
C ASP A 66 -8.96 -22.02 -2.33
N ILE A 67 -8.55 -21.23 -1.34
CA ILE A 67 -7.35 -20.38 -1.41
C ILE A 67 -6.09 -21.24 -1.30
N ALA A 68 -6.06 -22.25 -0.45
CA ALA A 68 -4.91 -23.14 -0.26
C ALA A 68 -4.53 -23.92 -1.54
N GLN A 69 -5.47 -24.12 -2.45
CA GLN A 69 -5.25 -24.79 -3.73
C GLN A 69 -4.68 -23.90 -4.82
N LEU A 70 -4.72 -22.56 -4.65
CA LEU A 70 -4.21 -21.62 -5.64
C LEU A 70 -2.70 -21.79 -5.85
N ARG A 71 -2.26 -21.51 -7.09
CA ARG A 71 -0.85 -21.60 -7.53
C ARG A 71 -0.42 -20.34 -8.30
N ASP A 72 -1.20 -19.30 -8.23
CA ASP A 72 -1.05 -18.07 -9.00
C ASP A 72 -1.05 -16.81 -8.14
N ILE A 73 -0.80 -16.95 -6.85
CA ILE A 73 -0.61 -15.82 -5.95
C ILE A 73 0.71 -15.14 -6.30
N VAL A 74 0.70 -13.80 -6.39
CA VAL A 74 1.88 -12.97 -6.74
C VAL A 74 2.28 -12.00 -5.63
N SER A 75 1.37 -11.66 -4.70
CA SER A 75 1.70 -10.87 -3.53
C SER A 75 0.76 -11.13 -2.37
N LEU A 76 1.24 -10.84 -1.16
CA LEU A 76 0.48 -10.94 0.10
C LEU A 76 0.46 -9.59 0.79
N SER A 77 -0.64 -9.29 1.44
CA SER A 77 -0.83 -8.14 2.32
C SER A 77 -1.58 -8.57 3.57
N ALA A 78 -1.37 -7.88 4.68
CA ALA A 78 -2.04 -8.18 5.94
C ALA A 78 -2.48 -6.91 6.65
N THR A 79 -3.67 -6.97 7.24
CA THR A 79 -4.12 -6.10 8.34
C THR A 79 -3.72 -6.72 9.67
N ASP A 80 -4.23 -6.20 10.78
CA ASP A 80 -3.96 -6.77 12.09
C ASP A 80 -4.47 -8.21 12.26
N ASP A 81 -5.58 -8.58 11.60
CA ASP A 81 -6.25 -9.87 11.82
C ASP A 81 -6.77 -10.52 10.51
N ALA A 82 -6.35 -10.04 9.34
CA ALA A 82 -6.75 -10.61 8.06
C ALA A 82 -5.62 -10.53 7.02
N PHE A 83 -5.70 -11.41 6.03
CA PHE A 83 -4.80 -11.44 4.88
C PHE A 83 -5.57 -11.18 3.59
N ALA A 84 -4.89 -10.59 2.62
CA ALA A 84 -5.32 -10.53 1.22
C ALA A 84 -4.17 -10.96 0.31
N ALA A 85 -4.50 -11.64 -0.77
CA ALA A 85 -3.55 -12.12 -1.75
C ALA A 85 -3.97 -11.69 -3.15
N LEU A 86 -3.06 -11.02 -3.86
CA LEU A 86 -3.21 -10.67 -5.26
C LEU A 86 -2.81 -11.87 -6.13
N ARG A 87 -3.63 -12.18 -7.12
CA ARG A 87 -3.42 -13.26 -8.07
C ARG A 87 -2.84 -12.75 -9.39
N LYS A 88 -2.21 -13.64 -10.14
CA LYS A 88 -1.64 -13.33 -11.46
C LYS A 88 -2.69 -12.83 -12.48
N ASN A 89 -3.94 -13.26 -12.35
CA ASN A 89 -5.07 -12.78 -13.15
C ASN A 89 -5.61 -11.41 -12.67
N ARG A 90 -4.93 -10.78 -11.70
CA ARG A 90 -5.29 -9.48 -11.10
C ARG A 90 -6.59 -9.49 -10.28
N SER A 91 -7.09 -10.66 -9.89
CA SER A 91 -8.11 -10.75 -8.85
C SER A 91 -7.48 -10.84 -7.47
N VAL A 92 -8.29 -10.65 -6.43
CA VAL A 92 -7.87 -10.74 -5.03
C VAL A 92 -8.66 -11.83 -4.33
N VAL A 93 -8.04 -12.51 -3.40
CA VAL A 93 -8.67 -13.36 -2.40
C VAL A 93 -8.31 -12.87 -1.02
N ALA A 94 -9.17 -13.07 -0.03
CA ALA A 94 -8.94 -12.64 1.35
C ALA A 94 -9.41 -13.69 2.34
N TRP A 95 -8.80 -13.73 3.52
CA TRP A 95 -9.20 -14.61 4.62
C TRP A 95 -8.80 -14.02 5.97
N GLY A 96 -9.38 -14.54 7.06
CA GLY A 96 -9.18 -14.07 8.41
C GLY A 96 -10.41 -13.35 8.96
N ASN A 97 -10.24 -12.37 9.82
CA ASN A 97 -11.33 -11.62 10.45
C ASN A 97 -12.09 -10.78 9.42
N GLU A 98 -13.41 -10.98 9.32
CA GLU A 98 -14.27 -10.26 8.36
C GLU A 98 -14.25 -8.75 8.58
N GLY A 99 -14.33 -8.29 9.84
CA GLY A 99 -14.29 -6.86 10.19
C GLY A 99 -12.99 -6.18 9.83
N ASN A 100 -11.91 -6.94 9.64
CA ASN A 100 -10.59 -6.45 9.24
C ASN A 100 -10.25 -6.79 7.77
N GLY A 101 -11.26 -7.16 6.98
CA GLY A 101 -11.14 -7.38 5.54
C GLY A 101 -10.86 -8.83 5.13
N GLY A 102 -11.05 -9.80 6.04
CA GLY A 102 -10.93 -11.23 5.72
C GLY A 102 -12.01 -11.77 4.78
N GLN A 103 -13.03 -10.98 4.48
CA GLN A 103 -14.05 -11.28 3.48
C GLN A 103 -14.12 -10.15 2.45
N LEU A 104 -14.12 -10.54 1.17
CA LEU A 104 -14.28 -9.58 0.06
C LEU A 104 -15.76 -9.29 -0.17
N PRO A 105 -16.14 -8.01 -0.35
CA PRO A 105 -17.42 -7.65 -0.94
C PRO A 105 -17.58 -8.27 -2.32
N PRO A 106 -18.82 -8.72 -2.71
CA PRO A 106 -19.06 -9.38 -3.99
C PRO A 106 -18.60 -8.57 -5.21
N GLU A 107 -18.74 -7.26 -5.17
CA GLU A 107 -18.31 -6.34 -6.22
C GLU A 107 -16.79 -6.27 -6.37
N ILE A 108 -16.03 -6.44 -5.29
CA ILE A 108 -14.56 -6.47 -5.31
C ILE A 108 -14.06 -7.87 -5.71
N ALA A 109 -14.73 -8.93 -5.27
CA ALA A 109 -14.36 -10.31 -5.60
C ALA A 109 -14.41 -10.61 -7.11
N GLN A 110 -15.19 -9.86 -7.88
CA GLN A 110 -15.32 -10.01 -9.33
C GLN A 110 -14.28 -9.23 -10.13
N LEU A 111 -13.51 -8.34 -9.50
CA LEU A 111 -12.51 -7.52 -10.19
C LEU A 111 -11.33 -8.38 -10.66
N GLN A 112 -10.82 -8.06 -11.86
CA GLN A 112 -9.65 -8.71 -12.48
C GLN A 112 -8.68 -7.65 -13.03
N ASP A 113 -8.63 -6.50 -12.39
CA ASP A 113 -7.82 -5.36 -12.81
C ASP A 113 -7.04 -4.72 -11.65
N ILE A 114 -6.92 -5.42 -10.54
CA ILE A 114 -6.15 -4.95 -9.39
C ILE A 114 -4.65 -4.95 -9.72
N VAL A 115 -4.00 -3.83 -9.43
CA VAL A 115 -2.57 -3.60 -9.68
C VAL A 115 -1.76 -3.77 -8.40
N SER A 116 -2.26 -3.24 -7.27
CA SER A 116 -1.55 -3.28 -6.00
C SER A 116 -2.51 -3.18 -4.81
N LEU A 117 -2.05 -3.69 -3.66
CA LEU A 117 -2.77 -3.68 -2.39
C LEU A 117 -2.04 -2.83 -1.36
N TYR A 118 -2.80 -2.12 -0.55
CA TYR A 118 -2.34 -1.28 0.55
C TYR A 118 -3.16 -1.57 1.79
N THR A 119 -2.58 -1.42 2.97
CA THR A 119 -3.23 -1.83 4.21
C THR A 119 -3.09 -0.78 5.30
N THR A 120 -4.17 -0.57 6.02
CA THR A 120 -4.17 -0.01 7.37
C THR A 120 -4.19 -1.15 8.39
N SER A 121 -4.36 -0.86 9.67
CA SER A 121 -4.55 -1.91 10.69
C SER A 121 -5.80 -2.75 10.48
N LYS A 122 -6.85 -2.23 9.81
CA LYS A 122 -8.16 -2.89 9.73
C LYS A 122 -8.75 -2.97 8.32
N ALA A 123 -8.17 -2.31 7.35
CA ALA A 123 -8.72 -2.25 5.99
C ALA A 123 -7.67 -2.43 4.92
N PHE A 124 -8.12 -2.88 3.79
CA PHE A 124 -7.37 -2.95 2.54
C PHE A 124 -7.86 -1.89 1.56
N ALA A 125 -6.94 -1.33 0.80
CA ALA A 125 -7.23 -0.56 -0.40
C ALA A 125 -6.55 -1.22 -1.60
N ALA A 126 -7.22 -1.28 -2.71
CA ALA A 126 -6.67 -1.79 -3.96
C ALA A 126 -6.68 -0.71 -5.03
N LEU A 127 -5.52 -0.48 -5.64
CA LEU A 127 -5.40 0.35 -6.83
C LEU A 127 -5.74 -0.50 -8.06
N ARG A 128 -6.60 0.02 -8.90
CA ARG A 128 -7.04 -0.64 -10.15
C ARG A 128 -6.25 -0.13 -11.36
N ALA A 129 -6.30 -0.90 -12.45
CA ALA A 129 -5.62 -0.54 -13.69
C ALA A 129 -6.18 0.74 -14.35
N ASP A 130 -7.45 1.06 -14.09
CA ASP A 130 -8.07 2.32 -14.51
C ASP A 130 -7.73 3.51 -13.60
N ARG A 131 -6.80 3.30 -12.61
CA ARG A 131 -6.37 4.28 -11.62
C ARG A 131 -7.45 4.72 -10.64
N SER A 132 -8.50 3.96 -10.49
CA SER A 132 -9.45 4.09 -9.39
C SER A 132 -9.01 3.27 -8.18
N VAL A 133 -9.67 3.48 -7.04
CA VAL A 133 -9.44 2.75 -5.79
C VAL A 133 -10.69 2.09 -5.29
N VAL A 134 -10.57 0.88 -4.77
CA VAL A 134 -11.61 0.21 -3.98
C VAL A 134 -11.08 -0.13 -2.60
N VAL A 135 -11.94 -0.12 -1.59
CA VAL A 135 -11.59 -0.33 -0.18
C VAL A 135 -12.52 -1.35 0.45
N TRP A 136 -11.99 -2.22 1.29
CA TRP A 136 -12.81 -3.16 2.08
C TRP A 136 -12.17 -3.44 3.46
N GLY A 137 -12.95 -4.01 4.37
CA GLY A 137 -12.59 -4.14 5.77
C GLY A 137 -12.77 -2.84 6.53
N GLY A 138 -12.53 -2.88 7.84
CA GLY A 138 -12.66 -1.73 8.72
C GLY A 138 -14.04 -1.08 8.63
N ASN A 139 -15.02 -1.62 9.31
CA ASN A 139 -16.46 -1.29 9.20
C ASN A 139 -16.80 0.21 9.03
N ASP A 140 -15.91 1.09 9.47
CA ASP A 140 -16.08 2.55 9.43
C ASP A 140 -15.18 3.24 8.40
N ILE A 141 -14.36 2.49 7.64
CA ILE A 141 -13.52 3.05 6.58
C ILE A 141 -14.30 3.00 5.27
N LYS A 142 -14.88 4.13 4.88
CA LYS A 142 -15.55 4.29 3.59
C LYS A 142 -14.72 5.23 2.72
N THR A 143 -14.57 4.87 1.46
CA THR A 143 -14.03 5.81 0.48
C THR A 143 -15.06 6.90 0.24
N PRO A 144 -14.75 8.18 0.46
CA PRO A 144 -15.64 9.28 0.12
C PRO A 144 -16.03 9.23 -1.36
N PRO A 145 -17.28 9.59 -1.73
CA PRO A 145 -17.76 9.48 -3.11
C PRO A 145 -16.91 10.22 -4.14
N ASP A 146 -16.36 11.38 -3.77
CA ASP A 146 -15.47 12.19 -4.58
C ASP A 146 -14.12 11.50 -4.84
N ILE A 147 -13.60 10.76 -3.87
CA ILE A 147 -12.36 9.94 -4.02
C ILE A 147 -12.68 8.67 -4.79
N ALA A 148 -13.81 8.02 -4.53
CA ALA A 148 -14.22 6.81 -5.23
C ALA A 148 -14.43 7.04 -6.74
N ALA A 149 -14.78 8.26 -7.15
CA ALA A 149 -14.96 8.65 -8.54
C ALA A 149 -13.65 8.98 -9.28
N LEU A 150 -12.50 9.03 -8.58
CA LEU A 150 -11.22 9.34 -9.21
C LEU A 150 -10.71 8.19 -10.07
N GLN A 151 -10.13 8.56 -11.23
CA GLN A 151 -9.45 7.63 -12.16
C GLN A 151 -8.06 8.15 -12.55
N ASP A 152 -7.41 8.85 -11.63
CA ASP A 152 -6.11 9.47 -11.84
C ASP A 152 -5.12 9.23 -10.69
N ILE A 153 -5.37 8.22 -9.88
CA ILE A 153 -4.50 7.84 -8.77
C ILE A 153 -3.23 7.18 -9.31
N VAL A 154 -2.08 7.69 -8.87
CA VAL A 154 -0.74 7.22 -9.25
C VAL A 154 -0.20 6.22 -8.22
N SER A 155 -0.37 6.55 -6.93
CA SER A 155 0.10 5.73 -5.82
C SER A 155 -0.74 5.97 -4.58
N ILE A 156 -0.73 5.00 -3.68
CA ILE A 156 -1.40 5.06 -2.39
C ILE A 156 -0.34 4.83 -1.30
N SER A 157 -0.49 5.49 -0.18
CA SER A 157 0.24 5.21 1.06
C SER A 157 -0.76 5.05 2.20
N ALA A 158 -0.39 4.28 3.22
CA ALA A 158 -1.28 3.99 4.34
C ALA A 158 -0.55 4.18 5.67
N THR A 159 -1.24 4.80 6.61
CA THR A 159 -0.91 4.81 8.04
C THR A 159 -1.64 3.65 8.74
N GLU A 160 -1.61 3.61 10.06
CA GLU A 160 -2.39 2.64 10.83
C GLU A 160 -3.91 2.79 10.64
N THR A 161 -4.39 4.01 10.34
CA THR A 161 -5.83 4.33 10.34
C THR A 161 -6.35 5.05 9.11
N ALA A 162 -5.48 5.44 8.19
CA ALA A 162 -5.85 6.24 7.02
C ALA A 162 -5.06 5.84 5.77
N PHE A 163 -5.65 6.12 4.63
CA PHE A 163 -5.03 6.07 3.31
C PHE A 163 -4.84 7.48 2.77
N ALA A 164 -3.80 7.68 1.99
CA ALA A 164 -3.63 8.86 1.16
C ALA A 164 -3.22 8.43 -0.25
N ALA A 165 -3.66 9.17 -1.25
CA ALA A 165 -3.36 8.90 -2.65
C ALA A 165 -2.78 10.13 -3.35
N LEU A 166 -1.70 9.90 -4.11
CA LEU A 166 -1.12 10.86 -5.03
C LEU A 166 -1.84 10.75 -6.37
N ARG A 167 -2.22 11.89 -6.93
CA ARG A 167 -2.89 12.00 -8.21
C ARG A 167 -1.93 12.40 -9.33
N VAL A 168 -2.32 12.14 -10.57
CA VAL A 168 -1.54 12.49 -11.78
C VAL A 168 -1.23 13.99 -11.84
N ASN A 169 -2.15 14.84 -11.38
CA ASN A 169 -1.98 16.29 -11.37
C ASN A 169 -1.06 16.82 -10.26
N GLY A 170 -0.40 15.92 -9.50
CA GLY A 170 0.48 16.29 -8.40
C GLY A 170 -0.23 16.76 -7.14
N SER A 171 -1.55 16.56 -7.01
CA SER A 171 -2.27 16.76 -5.76
C SER A 171 -2.41 15.47 -4.96
N VAL A 172 -2.81 15.58 -3.70
CA VAL A 172 -3.09 14.42 -2.83
C VAL A 172 -4.48 14.50 -2.24
N VAL A 173 -5.07 13.33 -2.00
CA VAL A 173 -6.30 13.14 -1.25
C VAL A 173 -6.05 12.16 -0.12
N ALA A 174 -6.87 12.21 0.95
CA ALA A 174 -6.76 11.26 2.06
C ALA A 174 -8.15 10.89 2.59
N TRP A 175 -8.25 9.67 3.11
CA TRP A 175 -9.48 9.16 3.75
C TRP A 175 -9.09 8.10 4.80
N GLY A 176 -9.97 7.82 5.72
CA GLY A 176 -9.67 6.83 6.76
C GLY A 176 -10.73 6.74 7.83
N TYR A 177 -10.37 6.14 8.94
CA TYR A 177 -11.26 5.85 10.04
C TYR A 177 -11.64 7.09 10.83
N GLY A 178 -12.96 7.39 10.90
CA GLY A 178 -13.54 8.42 11.78
C GLY A 178 -12.84 9.77 11.71
N ASN A 179 -12.61 10.37 12.86
CA ASN A 179 -11.86 11.63 13.02
C ASN A 179 -10.38 11.41 13.38
N TYR A 180 -9.85 10.23 13.06
CA TYR A 180 -8.44 9.94 13.33
C TYR A 180 -7.52 10.66 12.36
N GLN A 181 -6.29 10.79 12.81
CA GLN A 181 -5.25 11.61 12.20
C GLN A 181 -4.87 11.12 10.80
N GLY A 182 -4.67 12.08 9.91
CA GLY A 182 -4.23 11.80 8.55
C GLY A 182 -5.35 11.56 7.53
N ASN A 183 -6.61 11.35 7.97
CA ASN A 183 -7.75 11.14 7.06
C ASN A 183 -8.21 12.41 6.33
N GLN A 184 -7.65 13.57 6.67
CA GLN A 184 -7.91 14.84 6.00
C GLN A 184 -6.57 15.50 5.64
N VAL A 185 -6.47 15.92 4.40
CA VAL A 185 -5.30 16.70 3.94
C VAL A 185 -5.47 18.14 4.39
N PRO A 186 -4.51 18.72 5.14
CA PRO A 186 -4.55 20.13 5.51
C PRO A 186 -4.64 21.04 4.28
N LEU A 187 -5.36 22.17 4.40
CA LEU A 187 -5.64 23.06 3.30
C LEU A 187 -4.38 23.52 2.54
N GLY A 188 -3.28 23.77 3.27
CA GLY A 188 -2.00 24.17 2.68
C GLY A 188 -1.35 23.08 1.80
N ILE A 189 -1.62 21.79 2.08
CA ILE A 189 -1.15 20.68 1.24
C ILE A 189 -2.17 20.37 0.13
N ALA A 190 -3.47 20.45 0.42
CA ALA A 190 -4.53 20.14 -0.53
C ALA A 190 -4.51 21.05 -1.78
N GLN A 191 -3.93 22.25 -1.67
CA GLN A 191 -3.77 23.18 -2.77
C GLN A 191 -2.52 22.95 -3.64
N LEU A 192 -1.61 22.06 -3.20
CA LEU A 192 -0.39 21.75 -3.95
C LEU A 192 -0.72 20.89 -5.18
N GLN A 193 -0.02 21.16 -6.28
CA GLN A 193 -0.10 20.41 -7.54
C GLN A 193 1.31 20.05 -8.06
N ASP A 194 2.28 20.06 -7.20
CA ASP A 194 3.69 19.79 -7.52
C ASP A 194 4.27 18.66 -6.67
N ILE A 195 3.40 17.85 -6.08
CA ILE A 195 3.82 16.69 -5.29
C ILE A 195 4.31 15.59 -6.22
N VAL A 196 5.52 15.11 -5.98
CA VAL A 196 6.18 14.08 -6.79
C VAL A 196 6.28 12.73 -6.07
N SER A 197 6.12 12.71 -4.74
CA SER A 197 6.15 11.49 -3.95
C SER A 197 5.28 11.63 -2.71
N LEU A 198 4.70 10.50 -2.29
CA LEU A 198 3.91 10.36 -1.08
C LEU A 198 4.42 9.16 -0.30
N SER A 199 4.65 9.33 0.98
CA SER A 199 5.05 8.28 1.92
C SER A 199 4.24 8.35 3.20
N ALA A 200 4.25 7.28 3.97
CA ALA A 200 3.57 7.21 5.25
C ALA A 200 4.47 6.57 6.31
N SER A 201 4.34 7.05 7.53
CA SER A 201 4.77 6.38 8.74
C SER A 201 3.56 5.70 9.42
N ARG A 202 3.72 5.28 10.67
CA ARG A 202 2.60 4.69 11.41
C ARG A 202 1.40 5.62 11.53
N ASN A 203 1.63 6.93 11.77
CA ASN A 203 0.59 7.89 12.12
C ASN A 203 0.63 9.19 11.30
N SER A 204 1.49 9.31 10.30
CA SER A 204 1.64 10.52 9.51
C SER A 204 1.96 10.24 8.06
N PHE A 205 1.61 11.17 7.20
CA PHE A 205 1.99 11.21 5.80
C PHE A 205 3.02 12.30 5.56
N THR A 206 3.90 12.07 4.60
CA THR A 206 4.87 13.04 4.12
C THR A 206 4.82 13.08 2.60
N VAL A 207 4.77 14.27 2.03
CA VAL A 207 4.89 14.51 0.59
C VAL A 207 6.20 15.19 0.27
N LEU A 208 6.81 14.80 -0.84
CA LEU A 208 7.94 15.48 -1.45
C LEU A 208 7.42 16.31 -2.62
N ARG A 209 7.76 17.58 -2.64
CA ARG A 209 7.47 18.52 -3.72
C ARG A 209 8.55 18.51 -4.80
N ALA A 210 8.23 19.00 -5.97
CA ALA A 210 9.17 19.10 -7.09
C ALA A 210 10.38 20.01 -6.80
N ASP A 211 10.23 20.98 -5.88
CA ASP A 211 11.31 21.85 -5.41
C ASP A 211 12.22 21.20 -4.35
N GLY A 212 11.93 19.94 -3.95
CA GLY A 212 12.67 19.21 -2.92
C GLY A 212 12.14 19.42 -1.50
N GLN A 213 11.20 20.34 -1.28
CA GLN A 213 10.60 20.55 0.03
C GLN A 213 9.76 19.34 0.46
N ARG A 214 9.86 19.00 1.74
CA ARG A 214 9.01 17.96 2.36
C ARG A 214 8.02 18.62 3.30
N VAL A 215 6.79 18.13 3.22
CA VAL A 215 5.68 18.60 4.04
C VAL A 215 4.91 17.40 4.55
N GLY A 216 4.56 17.38 5.83
CA GLY A 216 3.84 16.26 6.44
C GLY A 216 2.54 16.68 7.13
N TRP A 217 1.67 15.71 7.37
CA TRP A 217 0.47 15.87 8.18
C TRP A 217 0.11 14.54 8.88
N GLY A 218 -0.82 14.61 9.84
CA GLY A 218 -1.11 13.51 10.76
C GLY A 218 -0.09 13.52 11.88
N SER A 219 -0.11 12.69 12.83
CA SER A 219 0.62 12.68 14.09
C SER A 219 -0.14 13.34 15.23
N ALA A 220 -0.09 12.69 16.36
CA ALA A 220 -0.70 13.00 17.67
C ALA A 220 -1.52 14.32 17.73
N ASN A 221 -2.79 14.27 17.38
CA ASN A 221 -3.83 15.25 17.69
C ASN A 221 -3.94 16.52 16.84
N ASP A 222 -3.22 16.67 15.75
CA ASP A 222 -3.48 17.79 14.86
C ASP A 222 -3.32 17.42 13.38
N ASN A 223 -4.24 17.87 12.56
CA ASN A 223 -4.10 17.88 11.11
C ASN A 223 -3.26 19.10 10.67
N LYS A 224 -2.21 19.43 11.44
CA LYS A 224 -1.35 20.57 11.14
C LYS A 224 -0.26 20.17 10.16
N LEU A 225 0.14 21.16 9.41
CA LEU A 225 1.26 21.13 8.50
C LEU A 225 2.56 21.06 9.27
N HIS A 226 3.40 20.07 8.99
CA HIS A 226 4.74 19.96 9.54
C HIS A 226 5.76 20.11 8.41
N TYR A 227 6.68 21.06 8.55
CA TYR A 227 7.80 21.22 7.65
C TYR A 227 9.00 20.47 8.21
N GLU A 228 9.63 19.63 7.40
CA GLU A 228 10.96 19.13 7.71
C GLU A 228 11.98 20.22 7.31
N TYR A 229 12.66 20.76 8.28
CA TYR A 229 13.85 21.58 8.03
C TYR A 229 15.04 20.64 7.92
N ASP A 230 15.75 20.68 6.79
CA ASP A 230 17.06 20.06 6.67
C ASP A 230 18.02 20.76 7.66
N TYR A 231 18.51 20.00 8.66
CA TYR A 231 19.60 20.42 9.55
C TYR A 231 20.93 19.96 8.97
#